data_6a37970ca8e703c4bd4543b2dff0bcd8
#
_entry.id   6a37970ca8e703c4bd4543b2dff0bcd8
#
_cell.length_a   1.000
_cell.length_b   1.000
_cell.length_c   1.000
_cell.angle_alpha   90.00
_cell.angle_beta   90.00
_cell.angle_gamma   90.00
#
_symmetry.space_group_name_H-M   'P 1'
#
loop_
_entity.id
_entity.type
_entity.pdbx_description
1 polymer ?
#
loop_
_entity_poly.entity_id
_entity_poly.type
_entity_poly.pdbx_seq_one_letter_code
_entity_poly.pdbx_strand_id
1 'polypeptide(L)'
;MSQAPSSGRGRIFLSQELLSLMSLEIRPVREEDVEVVCGLIHALARYERLESHCKATSEQLREELFGPRAVIGCVLAWEVNEATGAERPVGFALYFYNFSTFLTRRGLYLEDLFVVEDARRRGYGKAIIRHLAQKALDEGCGRFDWSVLDWNQPAIDFYEGLGAEVLPDWRICRLSGDALLRAAGR
;
A
#
# COMPACT_ATOMS: atom_id res chain seq x y z
N MET A 1 31.53 -16.14 46.00
CA MET A 1 30.40 -16.58 45.15
C MET A 1 29.40 -15.44 45.05
N SER A 2 29.49 -14.67 44.00
CA SER A 2 28.61 -13.52 43.76
C SER A 2 27.72 -13.86 42.54
N GLN A 3 26.42 -13.88 42.75
CA GLN A 3 25.44 -14.10 41.69
C GLN A 3 25.15 -12.78 41.01
N ALA A 4 25.29 -12.75 39.69
CA ALA A 4 24.86 -11.63 38.85
C ALA A 4 23.33 -11.64 38.68
N PRO A 5 22.65 -10.48 38.62
CA PRO A 5 21.20 -10.42 38.41
C PRO A 5 20.84 -10.62 36.95
N SER A 6 19.80 -11.42 36.71
CA SER A 6 19.21 -11.75 35.42
C SER A 6 18.51 -10.52 34.77
N SER A 7 19.16 -9.91 33.79
CA SER A 7 18.66 -8.69 33.08
C SER A 7 17.79 -8.95 31.84
N GLY A 8 17.28 -10.19 31.67
CA GLY A 8 16.59 -10.58 30.43
C GLY A 8 15.07 -10.34 30.38
N ARG A 9 14.39 -10.25 31.51
CA ARG A 9 12.91 -10.18 31.54
C ARG A 9 12.34 -8.76 31.39
N GLY A 10 13.08 -7.74 31.80
CA GLY A 10 12.59 -6.36 31.74
C GLY A 10 12.48 -5.77 30.33
N ARG A 11 13.34 -6.17 29.38
CA ARG A 11 13.30 -5.66 28.00
C ARG A 11 12.13 -6.19 27.18
N ILE A 12 11.71 -7.42 27.41
CA ILE A 12 10.59 -8.03 26.66
C ILE A 12 9.26 -7.45 27.14
N PHE A 13 9.10 -7.21 28.42
CA PHE A 13 7.88 -6.60 28.99
C PHE A 13 7.72 -5.14 28.57
N LEU A 14 8.77 -4.33 28.60
CA LEU A 14 8.74 -2.93 28.14
C LEU A 14 8.40 -2.81 26.65
N SER A 15 8.85 -3.74 25.80
CA SER A 15 8.52 -3.73 24.38
C SER A 15 7.07 -4.15 24.09
N GLN A 16 6.48 -5.04 24.88
CA GLN A 16 5.08 -5.44 24.74
C GLN A 16 4.12 -4.35 25.26
N GLU A 17 4.42 -3.69 26.37
CA GLU A 17 3.64 -2.56 26.87
C GLU A 17 3.68 -1.36 25.91
N LEU A 18 4.83 -1.04 25.32
CA LEU A 18 4.96 0.01 24.31
C LEU A 18 4.18 -0.31 23.02
N LEU A 19 4.17 -1.57 22.61
CA LEU A 19 3.39 -2.03 21.45
C LEU A 19 1.88 -2.02 21.73
N SER A 20 1.45 -2.20 22.99
CA SER A 20 0.03 -2.15 23.37
C SER A 20 -0.57 -0.73 23.34
N LEU A 21 0.29 0.29 23.28
CA LEU A 21 -0.10 1.70 23.18
C LEU A 21 -0.11 2.24 21.74
N MET A 22 0.18 1.38 20.76
CA MET A 22 0.20 1.76 19.34
C MET A 22 -1.09 1.31 18.68
N SER A 23 -1.83 2.25 18.13
CA SER A 23 -2.98 1.98 17.26
C SER A 23 -2.64 2.22 15.80
N LEU A 24 -3.46 1.66 14.92
CA LEU A 24 -3.37 1.87 13.47
C LEU A 24 -4.55 2.71 13.01
N GLU A 25 -4.26 3.84 12.40
CA GLU A 25 -5.25 4.64 11.69
C GLU A 25 -5.00 4.59 10.17
N ILE A 26 -6.07 4.40 9.40
CA ILE A 26 -6.02 4.44 7.93
C ILE A 26 -6.88 5.63 7.50
N ARG A 27 -6.25 6.60 6.86
CA ARG A 27 -6.88 7.88 6.49
C ARG A 27 -6.68 8.14 4.99
N PRO A 28 -7.67 8.75 4.31
CA PRO A 28 -7.43 9.32 2.98
C PRO A 28 -6.26 10.32 3.03
N VAL A 29 -5.43 10.30 2.01
CA VAL A 29 -4.32 11.25 1.88
C VAL A 29 -4.85 12.68 1.73
N ARG A 30 -4.15 13.66 2.29
CA ARG A 30 -4.37 15.09 2.11
C ARG A 30 -3.22 15.72 1.33
N GLU A 31 -3.40 16.94 0.84
CA GLU A 31 -2.34 17.62 0.07
C GLU A 31 -1.02 17.74 0.84
N GLU A 32 -1.08 17.96 2.15
CA GLU A 32 0.09 18.03 3.03
C GLU A 32 0.83 16.69 3.15
N ASP A 33 0.16 15.57 2.88
CA ASP A 33 0.73 14.22 3.00
C ASP A 33 1.47 13.76 1.73
N VAL A 34 1.41 14.52 0.63
CA VAL A 34 1.95 14.11 -0.68
C VAL A 34 3.44 13.76 -0.63
N GLU A 35 4.25 14.52 0.12
CA GLU A 35 5.68 14.26 0.30
C GLU A 35 5.90 12.90 0.99
N VAL A 36 5.07 12.56 1.96
CA VAL A 36 5.12 11.28 2.67
C VAL A 36 4.81 10.13 1.71
N VAL A 37 3.74 10.27 0.91
CA VAL A 37 3.38 9.25 -0.08
C VAL A 37 4.47 9.08 -1.11
N CYS A 38 5.03 10.17 -1.66
CA CYS A 38 6.13 10.13 -2.61
C CYS A 38 7.35 9.40 -2.03
N GLY A 39 7.71 9.67 -0.78
CA GLY A 39 8.77 8.96 -0.07
C GLY A 39 8.50 7.44 0.08
N LEU A 40 7.25 7.05 0.34
CA LEU A 40 6.85 5.65 0.44
C LEU A 40 6.85 4.95 -0.93
N ILE A 41 6.48 5.64 -2.03
CA ILE A 41 6.60 5.12 -3.41
C ILE A 41 8.07 4.83 -3.73
N HIS A 42 8.99 5.73 -3.40
CA HIS A 42 10.42 5.48 -3.57
C HIS A 42 10.92 4.31 -2.70
N ALA A 43 10.36 4.13 -1.50
CA ALA A 43 10.68 2.99 -0.65
C ALA A 43 10.17 1.66 -1.24
N LEU A 44 8.97 1.66 -1.85
CA LEU A 44 8.43 0.52 -2.61
C LEU A 44 9.33 0.19 -3.80
N ALA A 45 9.72 1.19 -4.60
CA ALA A 45 10.62 1.00 -5.75
C ALA A 45 11.96 0.36 -5.35
N ARG A 46 12.52 0.73 -4.18
CA ARG A 46 13.71 0.06 -3.62
C ARG A 46 13.44 -1.40 -3.27
N TYR A 47 12.31 -1.66 -2.61
CA TYR A 47 11.93 -3.02 -2.24
C TYR A 47 11.79 -3.92 -3.46
N GLU A 48 11.19 -3.43 -4.54
CA GLU A 48 10.99 -4.13 -5.80
C GLU A 48 12.22 -4.14 -6.73
N ARG A 49 13.31 -3.46 -6.35
CA ARG A 49 14.53 -3.30 -7.17
C ARG A 49 14.27 -2.57 -8.49
N LEU A 50 13.33 -1.65 -8.49
CA LEU A 50 12.89 -0.85 -9.64
C LEU A 50 13.21 0.64 -9.50
N GLU A 51 14.17 1.03 -8.64
CA GLU A 51 14.52 2.42 -8.38
C GLU A 51 14.85 3.22 -9.64
N SER A 52 15.58 2.63 -10.58
CA SER A 52 15.93 3.26 -11.85
C SER A 52 14.74 3.57 -12.75
N HIS A 53 13.61 2.93 -12.51
CA HIS A 53 12.36 3.13 -13.25
C HIS A 53 11.42 4.10 -12.53
N CYS A 54 11.62 4.34 -11.24
CA CYS A 54 10.79 5.25 -10.46
C CYS A 54 11.11 6.71 -10.82
N LYS A 55 10.12 7.40 -11.37
CA LYS A 55 10.19 8.82 -11.73
C LYS A 55 9.18 9.67 -10.97
N ALA A 56 8.61 9.12 -9.89
CA ALA A 56 7.61 9.82 -9.10
C ALA A 56 8.17 11.10 -8.50
N THR A 57 7.45 12.21 -8.66
CA THR A 57 7.71 13.48 -7.99
C THR A 57 6.48 13.92 -7.22
N SER A 58 6.68 14.66 -6.14
CA SER A 58 5.57 15.18 -5.34
C SER A 58 4.65 16.10 -6.14
N GLU A 59 5.19 16.88 -7.09
CA GLU A 59 4.38 17.76 -7.93
C GLU A 59 3.45 16.99 -8.85
N GLN A 60 3.97 15.97 -9.55
CA GLN A 60 3.16 15.12 -10.42
C GLN A 60 2.13 14.35 -9.60
N LEU A 61 2.52 13.81 -8.45
CA LEU A 61 1.63 13.07 -7.57
C LEU A 61 0.49 13.95 -7.03
N ARG A 62 0.79 15.22 -6.69
CA ARG A 62 -0.22 16.18 -6.25
C ARG A 62 -1.23 16.47 -7.35
N GLU A 63 -0.79 16.66 -8.60
CA GLU A 63 -1.70 16.88 -9.73
C GLU A 63 -2.61 15.68 -9.97
N GLU A 64 -2.08 14.44 -9.88
CA GLU A 64 -2.86 13.23 -10.10
C GLU A 64 -3.83 12.90 -8.96
N LEU A 65 -3.52 13.32 -7.72
CA LEU A 65 -4.37 13.10 -6.54
C LEU A 65 -5.42 14.20 -6.34
N PHE A 66 -5.07 15.47 -6.62
CA PHE A 66 -5.87 16.63 -6.23
C PHE A 66 -6.14 17.61 -7.36
N GLY A 67 -5.50 17.44 -8.52
CA GLY A 67 -5.71 18.30 -9.68
C GLY A 67 -7.10 18.13 -10.30
N PRO A 68 -7.46 18.99 -11.26
CA PRO A 68 -8.80 19.00 -11.86
C PRO A 68 -9.15 17.73 -12.66
N ARG A 69 -8.17 16.89 -12.95
CA ARG A 69 -8.32 15.61 -13.64
C ARG A 69 -7.89 14.43 -12.77
N ALA A 70 -7.92 14.59 -11.45
CA ALA A 70 -7.56 13.54 -10.51
C ALA A 70 -8.40 12.27 -10.75
N VAL A 71 -7.73 11.13 -10.93
CA VAL A 71 -8.36 9.83 -11.19
C VAL A 71 -7.93 8.76 -10.22
N ILE A 72 -6.93 9.06 -9.39
CA ILE A 72 -6.39 8.14 -8.39
C ILE A 72 -6.81 8.56 -6.98
N GLY A 73 -6.94 7.58 -6.09
CA GLY A 73 -7.09 7.80 -4.67
C GLY A 73 -5.93 7.17 -3.91
N CYS A 74 -5.66 7.67 -2.73
CA CYS A 74 -4.63 7.13 -1.87
C CYS A 74 -5.09 7.15 -0.41
N VAL A 75 -4.69 6.13 0.35
CA VAL A 75 -4.80 6.10 1.80
C VAL A 75 -3.42 5.92 2.42
N LEU A 76 -3.21 6.57 3.56
CA LEU A 76 -2.04 6.38 4.41
C LEU A 76 -2.42 5.62 5.67
N ALA A 77 -1.54 4.71 6.06
CA ALA A 77 -1.60 3.99 7.31
C ALA A 77 -0.62 4.64 8.30
N TRP A 78 -1.12 5.03 9.46
CA TRP A 78 -0.39 5.70 10.51
C TRP A 78 -0.34 4.86 11.78
N GLU A 79 0.83 4.63 12.32
CA GLU A 79 0.98 4.23 13.73
C GLU A 79 0.79 5.45 14.61
N VAL A 80 -0.13 5.37 15.55
CA VAL A 80 -0.40 6.42 16.52
C VAL A 80 -0.05 5.91 17.91
N ASN A 81 0.80 6.63 18.61
CA ASN A 81 1.10 6.36 20.01
C ASN A 81 0.04 7.03 20.88
N GLU A 82 -0.88 6.26 21.45
CA GLU A 82 -2.01 6.77 22.22
C GLU A 82 -1.60 7.52 23.50
N ALA A 83 -0.41 7.26 24.04
CA ALA A 83 0.06 7.94 25.23
C ALA A 83 0.67 9.32 24.95
N THR A 84 1.27 9.49 23.75
CA THR A 84 1.99 10.73 23.39
C THR A 84 1.33 11.51 22.27
N GLY A 85 0.41 10.89 21.53
CA GLY A 85 -0.17 11.43 20.29
C GLY A 85 0.82 11.48 19.12
N ALA A 86 2.01 10.89 19.25
CA ALA A 86 2.97 10.87 18.15
C ALA A 86 2.49 9.94 17.03
N GLU A 87 2.56 10.41 15.79
CA GLU A 87 2.14 9.69 14.61
C GLU A 87 3.35 9.37 13.71
N ARG A 88 3.33 8.19 13.09
CA ARG A 88 4.32 7.76 12.10
C ARG A 88 3.64 7.11 10.90
N PRO A 89 3.91 7.55 9.67
CA PRO A 89 3.39 6.87 8.48
C PRO A 89 4.11 5.53 8.32
N VAL A 90 3.35 4.45 8.20
CA VAL A 90 3.87 3.08 8.14
C VAL A 90 3.50 2.34 6.86
N GLY A 91 2.66 2.93 6.03
CA GLY A 91 2.29 2.35 4.75
C GLY A 91 1.31 3.22 3.98
N PHE A 92 1.11 2.85 2.72
CA PHE A 92 0.12 3.47 1.85
C PHE A 92 -0.52 2.45 0.93
N ALA A 93 -1.68 2.82 0.38
CA ALA A 93 -2.25 2.15 -0.77
C ALA A 93 -2.78 3.20 -1.75
N LEU A 94 -2.38 3.05 -3.01
CA LEU A 94 -2.83 3.87 -4.13
C LEU A 94 -3.77 3.04 -5.00
N TYR A 95 -4.90 3.62 -5.39
CA TYR A 95 -5.95 2.91 -6.12
C TYR A 95 -6.65 3.82 -7.11
N PHE A 96 -7.30 3.19 -8.08
CA PHE A 96 -8.20 3.85 -9.03
C PHE A 96 -9.38 2.93 -9.38
N TYR A 97 -10.30 3.40 -10.22
CA TYR A 97 -11.43 2.58 -10.65
C TYR A 97 -11.25 2.08 -12.07
N ASN A 98 -11.37 0.77 -12.25
CA ASN A 98 -11.52 0.13 -13.54
C ASN A 98 -13.01 -0.19 -13.82
N PHE A 99 -13.31 -0.81 -14.95
CA PHE A 99 -14.66 -1.19 -15.30
C PHE A 99 -14.70 -2.63 -15.82
N SER A 100 -15.65 -3.42 -15.33
CA SER A 100 -15.93 -4.75 -15.87
C SER A 100 -17.12 -4.68 -16.82
N THR A 101 -16.90 -4.93 -18.11
CA THR A 101 -17.95 -4.98 -19.12
C THR A 101 -18.92 -6.14 -18.85
N PHE A 102 -18.42 -7.28 -18.34
CA PHE A 102 -19.23 -8.46 -18.06
C PHE A 102 -20.13 -8.26 -16.84
N LEU A 103 -19.65 -7.57 -15.81
CA LEU A 103 -20.46 -7.23 -14.63
C LEU A 103 -21.25 -5.94 -14.82
N THR A 104 -20.93 -5.13 -15.83
CA THR A 104 -21.47 -3.78 -16.07
C THR A 104 -21.35 -2.91 -14.81
N ARG A 105 -20.21 -3.03 -14.13
CA ARG A 105 -19.91 -2.33 -12.88
C ARG A 105 -18.46 -1.89 -12.85
N ARG A 106 -18.19 -0.80 -12.12
CA ARG A 106 -16.82 -0.44 -11.77
C ARG A 106 -16.21 -1.48 -10.83
N GLY A 107 -14.90 -1.62 -10.92
CA GLY A 107 -14.08 -2.31 -9.95
C GLY A 107 -13.15 -1.34 -9.26
N LEU A 108 -12.75 -1.63 -8.04
CA LEU A 108 -11.62 -0.97 -7.41
C LEU A 108 -10.34 -1.68 -7.90
N TYR A 109 -9.34 -0.91 -8.34
CA TYR A 109 -8.02 -1.46 -8.69
C TYR A 109 -6.96 -0.86 -7.78
N LEU A 110 -6.27 -1.71 -7.04
CA LEU A 110 -5.15 -1.33 -6.22
C LEU A 110 -3.89 -1.32 -7.10
N GLU A 111 -3.30 -0.14 -7.28
CA GLU A 111 -2.04 0.00 -8.02
C GLU A 111 -0.87 -0.44 -7.15
N ASP A 112 -0.77 0.13 -5.94
CA ASP A 112 0.32 -0.14 -5.01
C ASP A 112 -0.19 -0.35 -3.59
N LEU A 113 0.41 -1.32 -2.89
CA LEU A 113 0.33 -1.52 -1.45
C LEU A 113 1.73 -1.67 -0.87
N PHE A 114 2.08 -0.80 0.04
CA PHE A 114 3.37 -0.89 0.72
C PHE A 114 3.23 -0.66 2.23
N VAL A 115 3.94 -1.47 3.01
CA VAL A 115 4.15 -1.30 4.44
C VAL A 115 5.65 -1.31 4.69
N VAL A 116 6.15 -0.32 5.43
CA VAL A 116 7.56 -0.22 5.77
C VAL A 116 8.05 -1.46 6.51
N GLU A 117 9.29 -1.85 6.30
CA GLU A 117 9.80 -3.16 6.70
C GLU A 117 9.67 -3.42 8.20
N ASP A 118 10.00 -2.44 9.03
CA ASP A 118 9.93 -2.53 10.49
C ASP A 118 8.51 -2.56 11.08
N ALA A 119 7.49 -2.23 10.25
CA ALA A 119 6.07 -2.31 10.61
C ALA A 119 5.36 -3.55 10.03
N ARG A 120 6.06 -4.37 9.24
CA ARG A 120 5.48 -5.61 8.68
C ARG A 120 5.17 -6.64 9.76
N ARG A 121 4.35 -7.63 9.40
CA ARG A 121 3.90 -8.73 10.29
C ARG A 121 3.10 -8.29 11.52
N ARG A 122 2.63 -7.03 11.55
CA ARG A 122 1.72 -6.48 12.58
C ARG A 122 0.26 -6.42 12.12
N GLY A 123 -0.06 -6.99 10.95
CA GLY A 123 -1.42 -6.98 10.40
C GLY A 123 -1.80 -5.74 9.59
N TYR A 124 -0.90 -4.77 9.40
CA TYR A 124 -1.22 -3.49 8.76
C TYR A 124 -1.59 -3.64 7.28
N GLY A 125 -0.88 -4.46 6.52
CA GLY A 125 -1.27 -4.76 5.14
C GLY A 125 -2.68 -5.35 5.04
N LYS A 126 -3.04 -6.26 5.96
CA LYS A 126 -4.41 -6.81 6.05
C LYS A 126 -5.44 -5.74 6.39
N ALA A 127 -5.12 -4.82 7.28
CA ALA A 127 -6.01 -3.73 7.64
C ALA A 127 -6.26 -2.78 6.47
N ILE A 128 -5.21 -2.44 5.69
CA ILE A 128 -5.32 -1.60 4.49
C ILE A 128 -6.19 -2.30 3.42
N ILE A 129 -5.95 -3.57 3.12
CA ILE A 129 -6.78 -4.34 2.17
C ILE A 129 -8.24 -4.38 2.62
N ARG A 130 -8.51 -4.62 3.90
CA ARG A 130 -9.88 -4.60 4.45
C ARG A 130 -10.55 -3.24 4.30
N HIS A 131 -9.82 -2.16 4.56
CA HIS A 131 -10.31 -0.80 4.39
C HIS A 131 -10.74 -0.54 2.93
N LEU A 132 -9.90 -0.92 1.97
CA LEU A 132 -10.22 -0.77 0.55
C LEU A 132 -11.31 -1.74 0.07
N ALA A 133 -11.37 -2.95 0.59
CA ALA A 133 -12.44 -3.89 0.30
C ALA A 133 -13.80 -3.35 0.81
N GLN A 134 -13.83 -2.75 2.02
CA GLN A 134 -15.04 -2.10 2.53
C GLN A 134 -15.44 -0.92 1.64
N LYS A 135 -14.48 -0.07 1.25
CA LYS A 135 -14.72 1.03 0.29
C LYS A 135 -15.31 0.51 -1.03
N ALA A 136 -14.77 -0.58 -1.57
CA ALA A 136 -15.27 -1.17 -2.81
C ALA A 136 -16.73 -1.65 -2.65
N LEU A 137 -17.08 -2.24 -1.52
CA LEU A 137 -18.46 -2.67 -1.21
C LEU A 137 -19.39 -1.48 -1.05
N ASP A 138 -19.01 -0.47 -0.28
CA ASP A 138 -19.83 0.74 -0.02
C ASP A 138 -20.14 1.50 -1.30
N GLU A 139 -19.22 1.46 -2.27
CA GLU A 139 -19.37 2.12 -3.57
C GLU A 139 -19.96 1.23 -4.67
N GLY A 140 -20.37 -0.01 -4.33
CA GLY A 140 -21.01 -0.92 -5.26
C GLY A 140 -20.10 -1.46 -6.36
N CYS A 141 -18.78 -1.52 -6.12
CA CYS A 141 -17.83 -2.14 -7.04
C CYS A 141 -18.16 -3.64 -7.19
N GLY A 142 -18.01 -4.15 -8.41
CA GLY A 142 -18.25 -5.56 -8.70
C GLY A 142 -17.07 -6.47 -8.38
N ARG A 143 -15.88 -5.88 -8.20
CA ARG A 143 -14.63 -6.60 -7.90
C ARG A 143 -13.59 -5.65 -7.30
N PHE A 144 -12.56 -6.24 -6.71
CA PHE A 144 -11.38 -5.55 -6.21
C PHE A 144 -10.15 -6.31 -6.72
N ASP A 145 -9.40 -5.69 -7.64
CA ASP A 145 -8.30 -6.30 -8.37
C ASP A 145 -6.97 -5.63 -8.05
N TRP A 146 -5.89 -6.36 -8.24
CA TRP A 146 -4.49 -5.86 -8.25
C TRP A 146 -3.59 -6.80 -9.00
N SER A 147 -2.37 -6.34 -9.27
CA SER A 147 -1.29 -7.19 -9.81
C SER A 147 -0.25 -7.46 -8.74
N VAL A 148 0.41 -8.60 -8.82
CA VAL A 148 1.53 -8.97 -7.96
C VAL A 148 2.67 -9.48 -8.84
N LEU A 149 3.91 -9.13 -8.48
CA LEU A 149 5.10 -9.66 -9.19
C LEU A 149 5.21 -11.16 -8.94
N ASP A 150 5.44 -11.92 -9.99
CA ASP A 150 5.46 -13.40 -9.99
C ASP A 150 6.50 -14.00 -9.04
N TRP A 151 7.59 -13.28 -8.81
CA TRP A 151 8.63 -13.68 -7.87
C TRP A 151 8.33 -13.31 -6.40
N ASN A 152 7.30 -12.49 -6.15
CA ASN A 152 6.99 -11.99 -4.80
C ASN A 152 6.10 -12.98 -4.03
N GLN A 153 6.62 -14.19 -3.80
CA GLN A 153 5.90 -15.26 -3.11
C GLN A 153 5.32 -14.82 -1.75
N PRO A 154 6.03 -14.03 -0.91
CA PRO A 154 5.45 -13.56 0.34
C PRO A 154 4.18 -12.70 0.18
N ALA A 155 4.07 -11.93 -0.90
CA ALA A 155 2.87 -11.17 -1.20
C ALA A 155 1.76 -12.06 -1.76
N ILE A 156 2.10 -13.02 -2.62
CA ILE A 156 1.16 -14.01 -3.16
C ILE A 156 0.52 -14.79 -2.00
N ASP A 157 1.32 -15.38 -1.12
CA ASP A 157 0.84 -16.13 0.05
C ASP A 157 -0.05 -15.27 0.96
N PHE A 158 0.32 -14.00 1.12
CA PHE A 158 -0.48 -13.05 1.89
C PHE A 158 -1.86 -12.80 1.26
N TYR A 159 -1.93 -12.60 -0.06
CA TYR A 159 -3.19 -12.34 -0.76
C TYR A 159 -4.08 -13.58 -0.82
N GLU A 160 -3.52 -14.74 -1.13
CA GLU A 160 -4.24 -16.02 -1.09
C GLU A 160 -4.76 -16.33 0.32
N GLY A 161 -4.00 -16.01 1.36
CA GLY A 161 -4.42 -16.10 2.76
C GLY A 161 -5.57 -15.15 3.14
N LEU A 162 -5.88 -14.15 2.31
CA LEU A 162 -7.07 -13.30 2.41
C LEU A 162 -8.26 -13.82 1.59
N GLY A 163 -8.07 -14.86 0.79
CA GLY A 163 -9.06 -15.42 -0.12
C GLY A 163 -9.02 -14.83 -1.53
N ALA A 164 -7.95 -14.12 -1.90
CA ALA A 164 -7.77 -13.67 -3.27
C ALA A 164 -7.38 -14.84 -4.19
N GLU A 165 -7.83 -14.79 -5.43
CA GLU A 165 -7.49 -15.74 -6.48
C GLU A 165 -6.43 -15.12 -7.38
N VAL A 166 -5.32 -15.82 -7.59
CA VAL A 166 -4.32 -15.47 -8.60
C VAL A 166 -4.79 -16.03 -9.94
N LEU A 167 -5.00 -15.15 -10.93
CA LEU A 167 -5.55 -15.51 -12.24
C LEU A 167 -4.41 -15.88 -13.23
N PRO A 168 -4.09 -17.17 -13.43
CA PRO A 168 -2.92 -17.58 -14.19
C PRO A 168 -3.03 -17.35 -15.70
N ASP A 169 -4.26 -17.25 -16.21
CA ASP A 169 -4.54 -17.10 -17.64
C ASP A 169 -4.44 -15.65 -18.14
N TRP A 170 -4.34 -14.69 -17.23
CA TRP A 170 -4.25 -13.27 -17.56
C TRP A 170 -2.81 -12.80 -17.60
N ARG A 171 -2.49 -11.98 -18.61
CA ARG A 171 -1.17 -11.35 -18.75
C ARG A 171 -1.35 -9.86 -18.97
N ILE A 172 -0.50 -9.08 -18.34
CA ILE A 172 -0.47 -7.61 -18.53
C ILE A 172 0.28 -7.33 -19.84
N CYS A 173 -0.37 -6.55 -20.73
CA CYS A 173 0.24 -6.02 -21.93
C CYS A 173 0.45 -4.52 -21.76
N ARG A 174 1.63 -4.02 -22.12
CA ARG A 174 2.00 -2.62 -21.94
C ARG A 174 2.65 -2.05 -23.20
N LEU A 175 2.20 -0.86 -23.61
CA LEU A 175 2.93 -0.01 -24.55
C LEU A 175 3.46 1.20 -23.77
N SER A 176 4.75 1.50 -23.91
CA SER A 176 5.39 2.65 -23.26
C SER A 176 6.48 3.24 -24.17
N GLY A 177 6.86 4.50 -23.91
CA GLY A 177 7.91 5.20 -24.67
C GLY A 177 7.66 5.12 -26.19
N ASP A 178 8.70 4.81 -26.95
CA ASP A 178 8.66 4.76 -28.42
C ASP A 178 7.64 3.75 -28.97
N ALA A 179 7.35 2.65 -28.24
CA ALA A 179 6.36 1.68 -28.66
C ALA A 179 4.95 2.29 -28.62
N LEU A 180 4.66 3.14 -27.64
CA LEU A 180 3.39 3.88 -27.57
C LEU A 180 3.28 4.91 -28.70
N LEU A 181 4.37 5.65 -28.97
CA LEU A 181 4.41 6.61 -30.08
C LEU A 181 4.17 5.93 -31.42
N ARG A 182 4.85 4.84 -31.72
CA ARG A 182 4.65 4.07 -32.95
C ARG A 182 3.21 3.53 -33.09
N ALA A 183 2.63 3.03 -32.00
CA ALA A 183 1.25 2.54 -32.03
C ALA A 183 0.23 3.67 -32.26
N ALA A 184 0.56 4.90 -31.89
CA ALA A 184 -0.23 6.11 -32.17
C ALA A 184 0.03 6.72 -33.56
N GLY A 185 0.91 6.14 -34.37
CA GLY A 185 1.27 6.68 -35.70
C GLY A 185 2.15 7.93 -35.65
N ARG A 186 2.95 8.09 -34.57
CA ARG A 186 3.86 9.24 -34.35
C ARG A 186 5.33 8.80 -34.35
#